data_575aa622fb51ac4c08b2bde6c620ae64
#
_entry.id   575aa622fb51ac4c08b2bde6c620ae64
#
_cell.length_a   1.000
_cell.length_b   1.000
_cell.length_c   1.000
_cell.angle_alpha   90.00
_cell.angle_beta   90.00
_cell.angle_gamma   90.00
#
_symmetry.space_group_name_H-M   'P 1'
#
loop_
_entity.id
_entity.type
_entity.pdbx_description
1 polymer ?
#
loop_
_entity_poly.entity_id
_entity_poly.type
_entity_poly.pdbx_seq_one_letter_code
_entity_poly.pdbx_strand_id
1 'polypeptide(L)'
;MLKKRKYIWTVVILMAGLSAFLLILYEKKDRLEQSSYELEGAFPNLTFVQPVDLQHSPDGTDRLFVVEQQGMIHAFLNAPETKEMHVFLDIRDEVFMGDSEEGLLGLAFHPRYKENGYFYVDYVANNPRRTVIARFQRSPDDSDKADRSSKLVILEVEQPYSNHNGGQIVFGPDGCLYIALGDGGSGGDPHNHGQDVSTLLGSILRIDVDHPSPGKKYSVPPDNPFSGHHVGAAEEIYAYGLRNPWRFSFDPVTGRLWAADVGQDKPIEEIDIIEEGKNYGWNIMEGSSCFKPPLGCNKKGLTLPIWEYTRDKGRCITGGFVYRGSRLPELAGSYIYGDFISGRLWKLTYDGRHPAVNELLLHNPDLYPSSFGVDENQELYICSFDGRIYRLKEAKD
;
A
#
# COMPACT_ATOMS: atom_id res chain seq x y z
N MET A 1 -30.53 65.68 14.21
CA MET A 1 -29.85 65.12 13.04
C MET A 1 -28.45 64.55 13.32
N LEU A 2 -27.66 65.08 14.22
CA LEU A 2 -26.29 64.61 14.52
C LEU A 2 -26.17 63.19 15.12
N LYS A 3 -27.14 62.72 15.95
CA LYS A 3 -27.08 61.40 16.55
C LYS A 3 -27.28 60.26 15.51
N LYS A 4 -28.13 60.42 14.48
CA LYS A 4 -28.32 59.43 13.42
C LYS A 4 -27.08 59.25 12.52
N ARG A 5 -26.29 60.28 12.27
CA ARG A 5 -25.08 60.18 11.51
C ARG A 5 -23.97 59.41 12.21
N LYS A 6 -23.83 59.53 13.54
CA LYS A 6 -22.85 58.74 14.29
C LYS A 6 -23.13 57.24 14.25
N TYR A 7 -24.39 56.85 14.36
CA TYR A 7 -24.79 55.43 14.28
C TYR A 7 -24.51 54.80 12.91
N ILE A 8 -24.74 55.57 11.82
CA ILE A 8 -24.46 55.07 10.48
C ILE A 8 -22.96 54.83 10.27
N TRP A 9 -22.09 55.75 10.73
CA TRP A 9 -20.66 55.61 10.63
C TRP A 9 -20.13 54.46 11.47
N THR A 10 -20.68 54.19 12.65
CA THR A 10 -20.30 53.05 13.50
C THR A 10 -20.70 51.71 12.86
N VAL A 11 -21.85 51.62 12.23
CA VAL A 11 -22.29 50.40 11.51
C VAL A 11 -21.44 50.15 10.26
N VAL A 12 -21.11 51.20 9.50
CA VAL A 12 -20.22 51.06 8.33
C VAL A 12 -18.81 50.62 8.70
N ILE A 13 -18.24 51.11 9.80
CA ILE A 13 -16.90 50.69 10.30
C ILE A 13 -16.96 49.23 10.79
N LEU A 14 -18.05 48.83 11.49
CA LEU A 14 -18.21 47.42 11.91
C LEU A 14 -18.36 46.45 10.74
N MET A 15 -19.10 46.83 9.70
CA MET A 15 -19.27 46.01 8.49
C MET A 15 -17.98 45.93 7.68
N ALA A 16 -17.21 47.02 7.57
CA ALA A 16 -15.89 47.02 6.91
C ALA A 16 -14.90 46.16 7.69
N GLY A 17 -14.90 46.20 9.02
CA GLY A 17 -14.06 45.35 9.87
C GLY A 17 -14.44 43.87 9.75
N LEU A 18 -15.74 43.54 9.69
CA LEU A 18 -16.18 42.17 9.49
C LEU A 18 -15.83 41.63 8.11
N SER A 19 -15.95 42.45 7.07
CA SER A 19 -15.54 42.07 5.70
C SER A 19 -14.05 41.85 5.58
N ALA A 20 -13.22 42.71 6.19
CA ALA A 20 -11.78 42.53 6.22
C ALA A 20 -11.38 41.29 7.02
N PHE A 21 -12.04 41.00 8.13
CA PHE A 21 -11.81 39.78 8.92
C PHE A 21 -12.20 38.51 8.15
N LEU A 22 -13.34 38.54 7.43
CA LEU A 22 -13.76 37.42 6.56
C LEU A 22 -12.80 37.23 5.37
N LEU A 23 -12.28 38.31 4.79
CA LEU A 23 -11.27 38.24 3.73
C LEU A 23 -9.96 37.62 4.27
N ILE A 24 -9.51 38.03 5.44
CA ILE A 24 -8.32 37.46 6.09
C ILE A 24 -8.53 35.97 6.43
N LEU A 25 -9.74 35.59 6.87
CA LEU A 25 -10.07 34.20 7.11
C LEU A 25 -10.14 33.38 5.81
N TYR A 26 -10.66 33.96 4.73
CA TYR A 26 -10.70 33.36 3.41
C TYR A 26 -9.30 33.19 2.84
N GLU A 27 -8.47 34.24 2.84
CA GLU A 27 -7.05 34.16 2.41
C GLU A 27 -6.23 33.20 3.28
N LYS A 28 -6.52 33.13 4.59
CA LYS A 28 -5.86 32.18 5.49
C LYS A 28 -6.33 30.73 5.20
N LYS A 29 -7.59 30.54 4.83
CA LYS A 29 -8.11 29.24 4.40
C LYS A 29 -7.50 28.81 3.07
N ASP A 30 -7.42 29.70 2.08
CA ASP A 30 -6.78 29.42 0.78
C ASP A 30 -5.27 29.13 0.95
N ARG A 31 -4.56 29.84 1.83
CA ARG A 31 -3.15 29.53 2.15
C ARG A 31 -2.99 28.20 2.88
N LEU A 32 -3.98 27.76 3.65
CA LEU A 32 -3.98 26.44 4.33
C LEU A 32 -4.32 25.30 3.35
N GLU A 33 -4.95 25.59 2.21
CA GLU A 33 -5.23 24.62 1.14
C GLU A 33 -4.16 24.65 0.02
N GLN A 34 -3.26 25.62 0.02
CA GLN A 34 -2.16 25.65 -0.96
C GLN A 34 -1.10 24.62 -0.56
N SER A 35 -1.10 23.51 -1.26
CA SER A 35 -0.14 22.42 -1.06
C SER A 35 1.28 22.93 -1.29
N SER A 36 2.20 22.58 -0.40
CA SER A 36 3.64 22.83 -0.58
C SER A 36 4.26 21.91 -1.64
N TYR A 37 3.46 20.97 -2.17
CA TYR A 37 3.89 19.97 -3.14
C TYR A 37 2.95 19.94 -4.33
N GLU A 38 3.50 19.57 -5.47
CA GLU A 38 2.75 19.27 -6.69
C GLU A 38 3.22 17.94 -7.29
N LEU A 39 2.39 17.35 -8.16
CA LEU A 39 2.74 16.15 -8.91
C LEU A 39 3.46 16.54 -10.20
N GLU A 40 4.49 15.77 -10.51
CA GLU A 40 5.06 15.76 -11.86
C GLU A 40 5.03 14.34 -12.43
N GLY A 41 4.76 14.19 -13.73
CA GLY A 41 4.91 12.92 -14.43
C GLY A 41 6.37 12.48 -14.39
N ALA A 42 6.67 11.37 -13.75
CA ALA A 42 8.04 10.88 -13.61
C ALA A 42 8.61 10.41 -14.95
N PHE A 43 7.76 9.80 -15.79
CA PHE A 43 8.12 9.26 -17.11
C PHE A 43 7.09 9.72 -18.16
N PRO A 44 7.17 10.96 -18.63
CA PRO A 44 6.11 11.59 -19.44
C PRO A 44 5.90 10.93 -20.82
N ASN A 45 6.86 10.13 -21.28
CA ASN A 45 6.77 9.44 -22.56
C ASN A 45 6.20 8.00 -22.43
N LEU A 46 5.99 7.50 -21.23
CA LEU A 46 5.44 6.17 -20.97
C LEU A 46 3.99 6.25 -20.51
N THR A 47 3.22 5.24 -20.86
CA THR A 47 1.83 5.07 -20.42
C THR A 47 1.58 3.60 -20.15
N PHE A 48 0.88 3.31 -19.07
CA PHE A 48 0.59 1.96 -18.57
C PHE A 48 -0.92 1.73 -18.50
N VAL A 49 -1.34 0.47 -18.44
CA VAL A 49 -2.76 0.10 -18.28
C VAL A 49 -2.98 -0.38 -16.86
N GLN A 50 -3.71 0.40 -16.06
CA GLN A 50 -3.99 0.08 -14.66
C GLN A 50 -2.72 -0.38 -13.89
N PRO A 51 -1.71 0.47 -13.75
CA PRO A 51 -0.50 0.11 -13.01
C PRO A 51 -0.83 -0.06 -11.53
N VAL A 52 -0.47 -1.20 -10.95
CA VAL A 52 -0.79 -1.56 -9.55
C VAL A 52 0.43 -1.79 -8.67
N ASP A 53 1.63 -1.87 -9.25
CA ASP A 53 2.87 -1.96 -8.46
C ASP A 53 4.04 -1.39 -9.26
N LEU A 54 5.05 -0.87 -8.55
CA LEU A 54 6.31 -0.39 -9.11
C LEU A 54 7.46 -0.85 -8.22
N GLN A 55 8.42 -1.56 -8.80
CA GLN A 55 9.59 -2.08 -8.12
C GLN A 55 10.86 -1.76 -8.88
N HIS A 56 11.98 -1.63 -8.16
CA HIS A 56 13.31 -1.66 -8.77
C HIS A 56 13.95 -3.04 -8.60
N SER A 57 14.82 -3.44 -9.53
CA SER A 57 15.59 -4.67 -9.38
C SER A 57 16.88 -4.42 -8.59
N PRO A 58 17.23 -5.27 -7.60
CA PRO A 58 18.44 -5.08 -6.79
C PRO A 58 19.68 -5.64 -7.51
N ASP A 59 19.86 -5.29 -8.78
CA ASP A 59 21.01 -5.74 -9.61
C ASP A 59 21.97 -4.61 -10.03
N GLY A 60 21.64 -3.36 -9.64
CA GLY A 60 22.43 -2.17 -9.93
C GLY A 60 22.30 -1.68 -11.38
N THR A 61 21.22 -2.06 -12.08
CA THR A 61 20.96 -1.63 -13.46
C THR A 61 20.10 -0.38 -13.57
N ASP A 62 19.64 0.18 -12.42
CA ASP A 62 18.75 1.33 -12.35
C ASP A 62 17.49 1.19 -13.22
N ARG A 63 16.91 -0.01 -13.24
CA ARG A 63 15.66 -0.32 -13.95
C ARG A 63 14.48 -0.33 -13.00
N LEU A 64 13.36 0.18 -13.50
CA LEU A 64 12.07 0.10 -12.85
C LEU A 64 11.18 -0.90 -13.58
N PHE A 65 10.32 -1.55 -12.79
CA PHE A 65 9.36 -2.54 -13.25
C PHE A 65 7.98 -2.12 -12.81
N VAL A 66 7.07 -1.95 -13.76
CA VAL A 66 5.67 -1.60 -13.49
C VAL A 66 4.81 -2.80 -13.78
N VAL A 67 3.98 -3.16 -12.81
CA VAL A 67 3.00 -4.23 -12.90
C VAL A 67 1.68 -3.65 -13.40
N GLU A 68 1.18 -4.16 -14.50
CA GLU A 68 -0.18 -3.91 -14.98
C GLU A 68 -1.12 -5.01 -14.48
N GLN A 69 -2.23 -4.61 -13.91
CA GLN A 69 -3.20 -5.49 -13.24
C GLN A 69 -3.64 -6.67 -14.11
N GLN A 70 -3.73 -6.47 -15.43
CA GLN A 70 -4.15 -7.49 -16.38
C GLN A 70 -3.16 -8.67 -16.57
N GLY A 71 -1.93 -8.59 -16.03
CA GLY A 71 -0.96 -9.69 -16.08
C GLY A 71 0.30 -9.41 -16.89
N MET A 72 0.67 -8.14 -17.09
CA MET A 72 1.94 -7.74 -17.70
C MET A 72 2.85 -7.04 -16.70
N ILE A 73 4.15 -7.22 -16.87
CA ILE A 73 5.19 -6.46 -16.18
C ILE A 73 6.06 -5.82 -17.26
N HIS A 74 6.23 -4.51 -17.16
CA HIS A 74 7.06 -3.72 -18.06
C HIS A 74 8.35 -3.31 -17.34
N ALA A 75 9.49 -3.42 -18.03
CA ALA A 75 10.81 -2.96 -17.57
C ALA A 75 11.28 -1.77 -18.41
N PHE A 76 11.88 -0.77 -17.76
CA PHE A 76 12.47 0.40 -18.41
C PHE A 76 13.56 1.04 -17.54
N LEU A 77 14.39 1.88 -18.14
CA LEU A 77 15.42 2.62 -17.41
C LEU A 77 14.79 3.74 -16.56
N ASN A 78 15.27 3.92 -15.36
CA ASN A 78 14.87 4.98 -14.44
C ASN A 78 15.42 6.36 -14.88
N ALA A 79 15.01 6.81 -16.05
CA ALA A 79 15.39 8.10 -16.61
C ALA A 79 14.13 8.84 -17.09
N PRO A 80 13.91 10.11 -16.68
CA PRO A 80 12.69 10.85 -17.02
C PRO A 80 12.42 10.97 -18.53
N GLU A 81 13.47 10.98 -19.34
CA GLU A 81 13.39 11.07 -20.79
C GLU A 81 13.19 9.73 -21.50
N THR A 82 13.16 8.61 -20.78
CA THR A 82 12.99 7.28 -21.38
C THR A 82 11.73 7.21 -22.23
N LYS A 83 11.84 6.59 -23.40
CA LYS A 83 10.75 6.39 -24.37
C LYS A 83 10.47 4.93 -24.65
N GLU A 84 11.36 4.07 -24.22
CA GLU A 84 11.31 2.63 -24.49
C GLU A 84 11.02 1.90 -23.20
N MET A 85 10.09 0.95 -23.28
CA MET A 85 9.82 -0.04 -22.25
C MET A 85 9.69 -1.41 -22.92
N HIS A 86 10.08 -2.44 -22.19
CA HIS A 86 10.05 -3.81 -22.66
C HIS A 86 9.04 -4.61 -21.85
N VAL A 87 8.31 -5.52 -22.49
CA VAL A 87 7.50 -6.50 -21.77
C VAL A 87 8.45 -7.51 -21.13
N PHE A 88 8.60 -7.40 -19.80
CA PHE A 88 9.43 -8.28 -19.01
C PHE A 88 8.77 -9.63 -18.76
N LEU A 89 7.49 -9.61 -18.36
CA LEU A 89 6.66 -10.81 -18.19
C LEU A 89 5.25 -10.57 -18.75
N ASP A 90 4.71 -11.56 -19.47
CA ASP A 90 3.31 -11.58 -19.90
C ASP A 90 2.66 -12.90 -19.48
N ILE A 91 1.77 -12.85 -18.49
CA ILE A 91 0.99 -14.00 -17.98
C ILE A 91 -0.52 -13.75 -18.02
N ARG A 92 -0.99 -12.90 -18.93
CA ARG A 92 -2.41 -12.55 -19.07
C ARG A 92 -3.32 -13.75 -19.31
N ASP A 93 -2.81 -14.84 -19.84
CA ASP A 93 -3.52 -16.11 -20.04
C ASP A 93 -3.66 -16.94 -18.73
N GLU A 94 -2.95 -16.57 -17.67
CA GLU A 94 -3.01 -17.22 -16.35
C GLU A 94 -3.74 -16.38 -15.31
N VAL A 95 -3.73 -15.05 -15.50
CA VAL A 95 -4.32 -14.08 -14.59
C VAL A 95 -5.83 -13.97 -14.82
N PHE A 96 -6.58 -14.02 -13.74
CA PHE A 96 -8.02 -13.81 -13.76
C PHE A 96 -8.36 -12.41 -13.25
N MET A 97 -9.18 -11.71 -14.01
CA MET A 97 -9.73 -10.38 -13.69
C MET A 97 -11.25 -10.41 -13.84
N GLY A 98 -11.93 -11.05 -12.90
CA GLY A 98 -13.39 -11.08 -12.86
C GLY A 98 -13.98 -9.89 -12.11
N ASP A 99 -13.18 -9.22 -11.29
CA ASP A 99 -13.55 -8.04 -10.51
C ASP A 99 -12.36 -7.10 -10.35
N SER A 100 -12.61 -5.91 -9.80
CA SER A 100 -11.66 -4.80 -9.69
C SER A 100 -10.44 -5.07 -8.78
N GLU A 101 -10.55 -5.99 -7.82
CA GLU A 101 -9.47 -6.34 -6.90
C GLU A 101 -8.70 -7.62 -7.33
N GLU A 102 -9.09 -8.24 -8.45
CA GLU A 102 -8.40 -9.40 -9.01
C GLU A 102 -7.39 -8.96 -10.07
N GLY A 103 -6.41 -9.81 -10.34
CA GLY A 103 -5.39 -9.51 -11.34
C GLY A 103 -4.01 -9.98 -10.95
N LEU A 104 -2.99 -9.44 -11.61
CA LEU A 104 -1.60 -9.47 -11.18
C LEU A 104 -1.37 -8.29 -10.24
N LEU A 105 -1.12 -8.57 -8.96
CA LEU A 105 -1.24 -7.59 -7.89
C LEU A 105 0.08 -7.18 -7.25
N GLY A 106 1.10 -8.03 -7.31
CA GLY A 106 2.38 -7.75 -6.65
C GLY A 106 3.58 -8.36 -7.35
N LEU A 107 4.73 -7.71 -7.16
CA LEU A 107 6.05 -8.13 -7.63
C LEU A 107 7.07 -7.96 -6.53
N ALA A 108 7.91 -8.97 -6.29
CA ALA A 108 9.07 -8.86 -5.41
C ALA A 108 10.30 -9.50 -6.06
N PHE A 109 11.39 -8.76 -6.14
CA PHE A 109 12.67 -9.30 -6.54
C PHE A 109 13.36 -9.97 -5.36
N HIS A 110 13.93 -11.14 -5.60
CA HIS A 110 14.74 -11.82 -4.60
C HIS A 110 15.92 -10.94 -4.18
N PRO A 111 16.35 -10.88 -2.90
CA PRO A 111 17.48 -10.06 -2.47
C PRO A 111 18.78 -10.35 -3.23
N ARG A 112 18.95 -11.61 -3.70
CA ARG A 112 20.08 -12.03 -4.55
C ARG A 112 19.71 -12.12 -6.03
N TYR A 113 18.79 -11.27 -6.51
CA TYR A 113 18.33 -11.27 -7.90
C TYR A 113 19.47 -11.13 -8.91
N LYS A 114 20.48 -10.36 -8.57
CA LYS A 114 21.69 -10.20 -9.41
C LYS A 114 22.35 -11.53 -9.72
N GLU A 115 22.40 -12.47 -8.75
CA GLU A 115 23.05 -13.78 -8.89
C GLU A 115 22.08 -14.83 -9.45
N ASN A 116 20.86 -14.89 -8.92
CA ASN A 116 19.93 -15.99 -9.20
C ASN A 116 18.84 -15.64 -10.23
N GLY A 117 18.61 -14.36 -10.51
CA GLY A 117 17.57 -13.89 -11.43
C GLY A 117 16.14 -14.17 -10.95
N TYR A 118 15.90 -14.55 -9.69
CA TYR A 118 14.59 -14.91 -9.19
C TYR A 118 13.77 -13.67 -8.83
N PHE A 119 12.49 -13.71 -9.20
CA PHE A 119 11.49 -12.78 -8.75
C PHE A 119 10.16 -13.52 -8.52
N TYR A 120 9.31 -12.91 -7.73
CA TYR A 120 8.05 -13.49 -7.29
C TYR A 120 6.90 -12.57 -7.68
N VAL A 121 5.78 -13.17 -8.00
CA VAL A 121 4.54 -12.45 -8.32
C VAL A 121 3.40 -13.01 -7.49
N ASP A 122 2.45 -12.11 -7.18
CA ASP A 122 1.15 -12.43 -6.61
C ASP A 122 0.08 -12.15 -7.65
N TYR A 123 -0.73 -13.14 -7.96
CA TYR A 123 -1.85 -12.96 -8.89
C TYR A 123 -3.04 -13.84 -8.54
N VAL A 124 -4.22 -13.41 -9.00
CA VAL A 124 -5.45 -14.21 -8.88
C VAL A 124 -5.59 -15.10 -10.09
N ALA A 125 -5.86 -16.41 -9.85
CA ALA A 125 -6.22 -17.39 -10.84
C ALA A 125 -7.66 -17.90 -10.59
N ASN A 126 -8.28 -18.50 -11.62
CA ASN A 126 -9.63 -19.04 -11.50
C ASN A 126 -9.66 -20.56 -11.72
N ASN A 127 -10.80 -21.18 -11.40
CA ASN A 127 -11.09 -22.62 -11.56
C ASN A 127 -10.21 -23.54 -10.71
N PRO A 128 -10.20 -23.45 -9.34
CA PRO A 128 -10.98 -22.54 -8.49
C PRO A 128 -10.33 -21.14 -8.39
N ARG A 129 -11.11 -20.13 -7.92
CA ARG A 129 -10.60 -18.80 -7.60
C ARG A 129 -9.61 -18.90 -6.46
N ARG A 130 -8.41 -18.36 -6.65
CA ARG A 130 -7.33 -18.41 -5.66
C ARG A 130 -6.25 -17.38 -5.92
N THR A 131 -5.60 -16.96 -4.86
CA THR A 131 -4.33 -16.25 -4.94
C THR A 131 -3.21 -17.26 -5.22
N VAL A 132 -2.31 -16.90 -6.12
CA VAL A 132 -1.13 -17.70 -6.50
C VAL A 132 0.12 -16.87 -6.29
N ILE A 133 1.02 -17.35 -5.44
CA ILE A 133 2.37 -16.84 -5.32
C ILE A 133 3.28 -17.72 -6.18
N ALA A 134 3.89 -17.13 -7.21
CA ALA A 134 4.76 -17.86 -8.12
C ALA A 134 6.12 -17.19 -8.26
N ARG A 135 7.17 -18.02 -8.31
CA ARG A 135 8.52 -17.60 -8.66
C ARG A 135 8.75 -17.78 -10.16
N PHE A 136 9.39 -16.79 -10.75
CA PHE A 136 9.97 -16.85 -12.08
C PHE A 136 11.46 -16.55 -12.02
N GLN A 137 12.14 -16.71 -13.15
CA GLN A 137 13.53 -16.35 -13.32
C GLN A 137 13.69 -15.42 -14.52
N ARG A 138 14.64 -14.49 -14.41
CA ARG A 138 15.08 -13.69 -15.54
C ARG A 138 15.66 -14.62 -16.63
N SER A 139 15.39 -14.31 -17.90
CA SER A 139 15.98 -15.03 -19.01
C SER A 139 17.53 -14.95 -18.96
N PRO A 140 18.23 -16.04 -19.18
CA PRO A 140 19.69 -16.02 -19.25
C PRO A 140 20.23 -15.28 -20.48
N ASP A 141 19.43 -15.22 -21.55
CA ASP A 141 19.83 -14.66 -22.84
C ASP A 141 19.45 -13.20 -23.02
N ASP A 142 18.45 -12.72 -22.25
CA ASP A 142 17.91 -11.36 -22.36
C ASP A 142 17.48 -10.85 -20.98
N SER A 143 18.25 -9.91 -20.43
CA SER A 143 17.99 -9.36 -19.09
C SER A 143 16.69 -8.59 -18.99
N ASP A 144 16.11 -8.16 -20.11
CA ASP A 144 14.87 -7.42 -20.18
C ASP A 144 13.64 -8.32 -20.32
N LYS A 145 13.84 -9.65 -20.19
CA LYS A 145 12.76 -10.65 -20.25
C LYS A 145 12.84 -11.67 -19.13
N ALA A 146 11.70 -12.11 -18.68
CA ALA A 146 11.58 -13.29 -17.84
C ALA A 146 11.54 -14.58 -18.68
N ASP A 147 12.10 -15.65 -18.15
CA ASP A 147 11.86 -17.00 -18.66
C ASP A 147 10.52 -17.50 -18.09
N ARG A 148 9.48 -17.44 -18.91
CA ARG A 148 8.14 -17.89 -18.51
C ARG A 148 8.08 -19.39 -18.19
N SER A 149 8.95 -20.20 -18.80
CA SER A 149 9.02 -21.65 -18.56
C SER A 149 9.62 -22.00 -17.18
N SER A 150 10.30 -21.05 -16.54
CA SER A 150 10.88 -21.19 -15.21
C SER A 150 9.86 -21.12 -14.06
N LYS A 151 8.57 -20.91 -14.36
CA LYS A 151 7.50 -20.77 -13.37
C LYS A 151 7.53 -21.90 -12.34
N LEU A 152 7.54 -21.50 -11.08
CA LEU A 152 7.37 -22.39 -9.93
C LEU A 152 6.30 -21.82 -8.98
N VAL A 153 5.19 -22.50 -8.86
CA VAL A 153 4.15 -22.14 -7.86
C VAL A 153 4.70 -22.42 -6.47
N ILE A 154 4.73 -21.40 -5.62
CA ILE A 154 5.22 -21.45 -4.23
C ILE A 154 4.08 -21.75 -3.28
N LEU A 155 2.97 -20.99 -3.38
CA LEU A 155 1.81 -21.09 -2.51
C LEU A 155 0.54 -20.78 -3.32
N GLU A 156 -0.54 -21.49 -3.01
CA GLU A 156 -1.89 -21.20 -3.49
C GLU A 156 -2.84 -21.08 -2.30
N VAL A 157 -3.71 -20.07 -2.31
CA VAL A 157 -4.72 -19.84 -1.27
C VAL A 157 -6.07 -19.62 -1.92
N GLU A 158 -7.05 -20.48 -1.63
CA GLU A 158 -8.40 -20.33 -2.16
C GLU A 158 -9.03 -19.02 -1.69
N GLN A 159 -9.70 -18.32 -2.64
CA GLN A 159 -10.40 -17.07 -2.39
C GLN A 159 -11.91 -17.29 -2.50
N PRO A 160 -12.66 -17.14 -1.39
CA PRO A 160 -14.11 -17.39 -1.41
C PRO A 160 -14.88 -16.32 -2.21
N TYR A 161 -14.35 -15.10 -2.31
CA TYR A 161 -14.96 -13.98 -3.03
C TYR A 161 -13.96 -13.30 -3.97
N SER A 162 -14.45 -12.34 -4.76
CA SER A 162 -13.65 -11.61 -5.77
C SER A 162 -12.88 -10.42 -5.20
N ASN A 163 -13.10 -10.06 -3.95
CA ASN A 163 -12.52 -8.90 -3.31
C ASN A 163 -11.75 -9.27 -2.05
N HIS A 164 -10.96 -8.33 -1.52
CA HIS A 164 -10.05 -8.49 -0.38
C HIS A 164 -8.97 -9.56 -0.64
N ASN A 165 -8.34 -9.47 -1.81
CA ASN A 165 -7.28 -10.40 -2.19
C ASN A 165 -5.92 -10.05 -1.57
N GLY A 166 -5.77 -8.85 -0.96
CA GLY A 166 -4.47 -8.33 -0.59
C GLY A 166 -3.66 -7.98 -1.82
N GLY A 167 -2.48 -8.61 -1.99
CA GLY A 167 -1.71 -8.56 -3.25
C GLY A 167 -0.27 -8.08 -3.11
N GLN A 168 0.10 -7.41 -2.03
CA GLN A 168 1.49 -7.00 -1.82
C GLN A 168 2.33 -8.19 -1.36
N ILE A 169 3.51 -8.34 -1.97
CA ILE A 169 4.57 -9.24 -1.53
C ILE A 169 5.88 -8.46 -1.42
N VAL A 170 6.67 -8.70 -0.38
CA VAL A 170 7.92 -7.98 -0.12
C VAL A 170 8.92 -8.91 0.58
N PHE A 171 10.19 -8.85 0.21
CA PHE A 171 11.24 -9.46 1.02
C PHE A 171 11.56 -8.58 2.23
N GLY A 172 11.51 -9.18 3.42
CA GLY A 172 11.92 -8.52 4.65
C GLY A 172 13.44 -8.40 4.78
N PRO A 173 13.92 -7.61 5.75
CA PRO A 173 15.35 -7.47 6.04
C PRO A 173 16.00 -8.78 6.52
N ASP A 174 15.19 -9.76 6.91
CA ASP A 174 15.57 -11.12 7.30
C ASP A 174 15.72 -12.09 6.11
N GLY A 175 15.41 -11.63 4.89
CA GLY A 175 15.45 -12.43 3.67
C GLY A 175 14.23 -13.32 3.43
N CYS A 176 13.23 -13.31 4.33
CA CYS A 176 11.97 -14.02 4.15
C CYS A 176 11.01 -13.25 3.26
N LEU A 177 10.14 -13.96 2.54
CA LEU A 177 9.06 -13.36 1.76
C LEU A 177 7.83 -13.15 2.66
N TYR A 178 7.36 -11.91 2.71
CA TYR A 178 6.12 -11.51 3.38
C TYR A 178 5.02 -11.35 2.33
N ILE A 179 3.81 -11.82 2.66
CA ILE A 179 2.68 -11.89 1.74
C ILE A 179 1.44 -11.38 2.46
N ALA A 180 0.77 -10.36 1.92
CA ALA A 180 -0.49 -9.85 2.45
C ALA A 180 -1.67 -10.59 1.82
N LEU A 181 -2.59 -11.08 2.64
CA LEU A 181 -3.86 -11.67 2.24
C LEU A 181 -5.00 -11.00 3.02
N GLY A 182 -6.03 -10.56 2.31
CA GLY A 182 -7.25 -10.09 2.94
C GLY A 182 -8.08 -11.23 3.57
N ASP A 183 -9.21 -10.88 4.18
CA ASP A 183 -10.12 -11.83 4.84
C ASP A 183 -10.87 -12.75 3.87
N GLY A 184 -10.59 -12.62 2.56
CA GLY A 184 -11.22 -13.39 1.48
C GLY A 184 -12.50 -12.77 0.97
N GLY A 185 -12.91 -11.60 1.48
CA GLY A 185 -13.93 -10.77 0.86
C GLY A 185 -15.33 -10.85 1.44
N SER A 186 -16.28 -10.23 0.72
CA SER A 186 -17.65 -9.94 1.14
C SER A 186 -17.72 -8.90 2.27
N GLY A 187 -18.93 -8.57 2.74
CA GLY A 187 -19.14 -7.59 3.80
C GLY A 187 -19.04 -8.22 5.20
N GLY A 188 -18.22 -7.63 6.08
CA GLY A 188 -18.16 -7.96 7.49
C GLY A 188 -17.53 -9.32 7.83
N ASP A 189 -16.69 -9.85 6.94
CA ASP A 189 -15.99 -11.12 7.12
C ASP A 189 -16.94 -12.24 7.55
N PRO A 190 -17.77 -12.77 6.63
CA PRO A 190 -18.82 -13.73 6.97
C PRO A 190 -18.28 -15.05 7.48
N HIS A 191 -17.03 -15.39 7.17
CA HIS A 191 -16.36 -16.61 7.59
C HIS A 191 -15.46 -16.43 8.82
N ASN A 192 -15.33 -15.20 9.33
CA ASN A 192 -14.49 -14.85 10.47
C ASN A 192 -12.99 -15.16 10.26
N HIS A 193 -12.53 -15.04 9.01
CA HIS A 193 -11.13 -15.34 8.65
C HIS A 193 -10.14 -14.39 9.34
N GLY A 194 -10.50 -13.14 9.56
CA GLY A 194 -9.65 -12.19 10.28
C GLY A 194 -9.28 -12.64 11.70
N GLN A 195 -10.10 -13.51 12.32
CA GLN A 195 -9.85 -14.02 13.67
C GLN A 195 -9.55 -15.53 13.69
N ASP A 196 -9.54 -16.20 12.55
CA ASP A 196 -9.27 -17.62 12.44
C ASP A 196 -7.84 -17.91 11.98
N VAL A 197 -6.95 -18.16 12.93
CA VAL A 197 -5.54 -18.48 12.65
C VAL A 197 -5.34 -19.86 12.00
N SER A 198 -6.39 -20.66 11.78
CA SER A 198 -6.29 -21.91 11.03
C SER A 198 -6.32 -21.72 9.51
N THR A 199 -6.65 -20.54 9.04
CA THR A 199 -6.58 -20.11 7.63
C THR A 199 -5.46 -19.11 7.41
N LEU A 200 -4.99 -18.95 6.17
CA LEU A 200 -4.01 -17.93 5.77
C LEU A 200 -4.65 -16.56 5.49
N LEU A 201 -5.98 -16.51 5.37
CA LEU A 201 -6.72 -15.29 5.05
C LEU A 201 -6.74 -14.30 6.23
N GLY A 202 -6.87 -13.00 5.93
CA GLY A 202 -6.88 -11.95 6.94
C GLY A 202 -5.55 -11.75 7.67
N SER A 203 -4.43 -12.02 6.97
CA SER A 203 -3.11 -12.13 7.59
C SER A 203 -1.99 -11.57 6.71
N ILE A 204 -0.88 -11.24 7.34
CA ILE A 204 0.42 -11.16 6.69
C ILE A 204 1.19 -12.43 7.01
N LEU A 205 1.63 -13.13 5.98
CA LEU A 205 2.41 -14.36 6.09
C LEU A 205 3.91 -14.06 6.01
N ARG A 206 4.74 -14.95 6.55
CA ARG A 206 6.20 -14.92 6.43
C ARG A 206 6.73 -16.32 6.15
N ILE A 207 7.40 -16.49 5.00
CA ILE A 207 7.93 -17.78 4.53
C ILE A 207 9.37 -17.66 4.05
N ASP A 208 10.15 -18.71 4.22
CA ASP A 208 11.52 -18.84 3.68
C ASP A 208 11.48 -19.61 2.35
N VAL A 209 11.79 -18.93 1.25
CA VAL A 209 11.77 -19.49 -0.10
C VAL A 209 13.15 -20.05 -0.54
N ASP A 210 14.19 -19.82 0.25
CA ASP A 210 15.55 -20.27 -0.02
C ASP A 210 15.82 -21.69 0.52
N HIS A 211 15.15 -22.07 1.60
CA HIS A 211 15.36 -23.35 2.28
C HIS A 211 14.05 -24.17 2.39
N PRO A 212 13.53 -24.68 1.25
CA PRO A 212 12.23 -25.36 1.25
C PRO A 212 12.23 -26.63 2.10
N SER A 213 11.17 -26.85 2.85
CA SER A 213 10.94 -28.08 3.60
C SER A 213 10.57 -29.26 2.67
N PRO A 214 10.82 -30.51 3.07
CA PRO A 214 10.41 -31.66 2.27
C PRO A 214 8.91 -31.61 1.90
N GLY A 215 8.62 -31.70 0.60
CA GLY A 215 7.26 -31.67 0.06
C GLY A 215 6.64 -30.30 -0.12
N LYS A 216 7.25 -29.20 0.36
CA LYS A 216 6.87 -27.80 0.12
C LYS A 216 7.85 -27.11 -0.81
N LYS A 217 7.49 -25.94 -1.32
CA LYS A 217 8.38 -25.05 -2.12
C LYS A 217 8.96 -23.91 -1.30
N TYR A 218 8.70 -23.90 -0.01
CA TYR A 218 9.20 -22.98 1.00
C TYR A 218 9.31 -23.72 2.34
N SER A 219 9.90 -23.07 3.33
CA SER A 219 9.76 -23.47 4.73
C SER A 219 9.14 -22.36 5.56
N VAL A 220 8.63 -22.72 6.73
CA VAL A 220 8.20 -21.75 7.73
C VAL A 220 9.41 -21.45 8.61
N PRO A 221 9.80 -20.18 8.81
CA PRO A 221 10.84 -19.81 9.75
C PRO A 221 10.52 -20.32 11.16
N PRO A 222 11.48 -20.92 11.89
CA PRO A 222 11.22 -21.52 13.20
C PRO A 222 10.86 -20.50 14.28
N ASP A 223 11.13 -19.23 14.03
CA ASP A 223 10.76 -18.09 14.86
C ASP A 223 9.43 -17.43 14.46
N ASN A 224 8.68 -18.01 13.53
CA ASN A 224 7.31 -17.55 13.28
C ASN A 224 6.44 -17.78 14.52
N PRO A 225 5.49 -16.86 14.82
CA PRO A 225 4.76 -16.86 16.09
C PRO A 225 3.90 -18.11 16.33
N PHE A 226 3.49 -18.81 15.27
CA PHE A 226 2.69 -20.02 15.35
C PHE A 226 3.47 -21.29 15.02
N SER A 227 4.77 -21.21 14.76
CA SER A 227 5.62 -22.35 14.40
C SER A 227 5.73 -23.36 15.54
N GLY A 228 5.37 -24.62 15.27
CA GLY A 228 5.64 -25.78 16.15
C GLY A 228 4.89 -25.84 17.48
N HIS A 229 4.11 -24.83 17.86
CA HIS A 229 3.55 -24.72 19.23
C HIS A 229 2.03 -24.54 19.30
N HIS A 230 1.37 -24.29 18.18
CA HIS A 230 -0.06 -24.00 18.14
C HIS A 230 -0.82 -25.03 17.30
N VAL A 231 -1.42 -26.02 17.96
CA VAL A 231 -2.22 -27.04 17.27
C VAL A 231 -3.38 -26.39 16.52
N GLY A 232 -3.37 -26.54 15.19
CA GLY A 232 -4.43 -26.05 14.31
C GLY A 232 -4.22 -24.64 13.75
N ALA A 233 -3.17 -23.94 14.13
CA ALA A 233 -2.82 -22.66 13.52
C ALA A 233 -1.96 -22.86 12.25
N ALA A 234 -2.13 -21.99 11.27
CA ALA A 234 -1.26 -21.93 10.10
C ALA A 234 0.08 -21.30 10.51
N GLU A 235 1.15 -22.07 10.36
CA GLU A 235 2.48 -21.69 10.84
C GLU A 235 3.11 -20.56 10.03
N GLU A 236 2.61 -20.31 8.82
CA GLU A 236 3.02 -19.24 7.90
C GLU A 236 2.64 -17.84 8.41
N ILE A 237 1.66 -17.74 9.29
CA ILE A 237 1.13 -16.46 9.78
C ILE A 237 2.20 -15.71 10.59
N TYR A 238 2.48 -14.46 10.19
CA TYR A 238 3.30 -13.51 10.93
C TYR A 238 2.45 -12.58 11.81
N ALA A 239 1.33 -12.07 11.26
CA ALA A 239 0.36 -11.23 11.94
C ALA A 239 -1.04 -11.47 11.34
N TYR A 240 -2.11 -11.23 12.08
CA TYR A 240 -3.48 -11.51 11.67
C TYR A 240 -4.48 -10.46 12.17
N GLY A 241 -5.76 -10.64 11.85
CA GLY A 241 -6.79 -9.68 12.22
C GLY A 241 -6.84 -8.47 11.28
N LEU A 242 -6.50 -8.68 10.02
CA LEU A 242 -6.50 -7.68 8.95
C LEU A 242 -7.68 -7.94 8.00
N ARG A 243 -8.22 -6.86 7.42
CA ARG A 243 -9.35 -6.95 6.49
C ARG A 243 -8.90 -7.09 5.04
N ASN A 244 -8.18 -6.12 4.54
CA ASN A 244 -7.62 -6.10 3.19
C ASN A 244 -6.37 -5.22 3.15
N PRO A 245 -5.24 -5.70 3.68
CA PRO A 245 -3.97 -4.98 3.67
C PRO A 245 -3.47 -4.87 2.23
N TRP A 246 -3.83 -3.75 1.56
CA TRP A 246 -3.56 -3.58 0.14
C TRP A 246 -2.08 -3.38 -0.15
N ARG A 247 -1.45 -2.39 0.53
CA ARG A 247 0.00 -2.15 0.40
C ARG A 247 0.65 -2.09 1.77
N PHE A 248 1.81 -2.73 1.85
CA PHE A 248 2.69 -2.67 3.01
C PHE A 248 4.15 -2.52 2.57
N SER A 249 4.99 -1.95 3.42
CA SER A 249 6.39 -1.74 3.12
C SER A 249 7.25 -1.76 4.38
N PHE A 250 8.49 -2.22 4.23
CA PHE A 250 9.50 -2.07 5.27
C PHE A 250 10.18 -0.71 5.16
N ASP A 251 10.36 -0.04 6.28
CA ASP A 251 11.29 1.08 6.37
C ASP A 251 12.73 0.52 6.46
N PRO A 252 13.59 0.76 5.48
CA PRO A 252 14.93 0.16 5.45
C PRO A 252 15.86 0.65 6.56
N VAL A 253 15.52 1.75 7.23
CA VAL A 253 16.34 2.33 8.31
C VAL A 253 15.93 1.79 9.68
N THR A 254 14.63 1.66 9.94
CA THR A 254 14.12 1.21 11.24
C THR A 254 13.74 -0.26 11.29
N GLY A 255 13.60 -0.92 10.12
CA GLY A 255 13.10 -2.29 10.00
C GLY A 255 11.60 -2.43 10.29
N ARG A 256 10.87 -1.33 10.55
CA ARG A 256 9.44 -1.38 10.82
C ARG A 256 8.65 -1.74 9.57
N LEU A 257 7.68 -2.61 9.74
CA LEU A 257 6.72 -2.98 8.71
C LEU A 257 5.47 -2.11 8.87
N TRP A 258 5.20 -1.28 7.86
CA TRP A 258 4.04 -0.41 7.77
C TRP A 258 3.01 -1.05 6.85
N ALA A 259 1.77 -1.13 7.28
CA ALA A 259 0.68 -1.61 6.45
C ALA A 259 -0.50 -0.63 6.48
N ALA A 260 -1.21 -0.56 5.35
CA ALA A 260 -2.47 0.14 5.24
C ALA A 260 -3.57 -0.88 5.02
N ASP A 261 -4.57 -0.86 5.89
CA ASP A 261 -5.70 -1.78 5.84
C ASP A 261 -7.00 -1.03 5.49
N VAL A 262 -7.68 -1.53 4.46
CA VAL A 262 -8.89 -0.89 3.91
C VAL A 262 -10.09 -1.22 4.75
N GLY A 263 -10.79 -0.18 5.22
CA GLY A 263 -12.00 -0.31 6.04
C GLY A 263 -13.27 -0.70 5.29
N GLN A 264 -14.35 -0.94 6.03
CA GLN A 264 -15.63 -1.41 5.48
C GLN A 264 -16.71 -0.29 5.43
N ASP A 265 -17.64 -0.29 6.38
CA ASP A 265 -18.90 0.51 6.32
C ASP A 265 -18.94 1.71 7.24
N LYS A 266 -18.25 1.65 8.36
CA LYS A 266 -18.00 2.80 9.23
C LYS A 266 -16.66 3.44 8.86
N PRO A 267 -16.42 3.70 7.65
CA PRO A 267 -15.16 3.58 7.02
C PRO A 267 -14.09 4.23 7.85
N ILE A 268 -13.33 3.40 8.43
CA ILE A 268 -12.13 3.77 9.14
C ILE A 268 -11.01 3.10 8.38
N GLU A 269 -10.35 3.89 7.57
CA GLU A 269 -9.10 3.50 6.92
C GLU A 269 -7.99 3.59 7.96
N GLU A 270 -7.09 2.59 8.01
CA GLU A 270 -6.10 2.51 9.08
C GLU A 270 -4.68 2.26 8.58
N ILE A 271 -3.71 2.68 9.39
CA ILE A 271 -2.29 2.41 9.20
C ILE A 271 -1.76 1.76 10.46
N ASP A 272 -1.10 0.62 10.25
CA ASP A 272 -0.54 -0.21 11.30
C ASP A 272 0.98 -0.31 11.21
N ILE A 273 1.61 -0.49 12.36
CA ILE A 273 2.95 -1.06 12.45
C ILE A 273 2.76 -2.55 12.72
N ILE A 274 3.13 -3.36 11.76
CA ILE A 274 2.96 -4.81 11.84
C ILE A 274 4.10 -5.42 12.66
N GLU A 275 3.72 -6.11 13.71
CA GLU A 275 4.61 -6.83 14.62
C GLU A 275 4.23 -8.30 14.70
N GLU A 276 5.21 -9.13 14.96
CA GLU A 276 5.09 -10.57 15.08
C GLU A 276 4.01 -10.99 16.11
N GLY A 277 3.13 -11.90 15.69
CA GLY A 277 2.10 -12.52 16.54
C GLY A 277 0.95 -11.59 16.93
N LYS A 278 0.90 -10.37 16.43
CA LYS A 278 -0.15 -9.40 16.79
C LYS A 278 -1.44 -9.65 16.03
N ASN A 279 -2.56 -9.35 16.73
CA ASN A 279 -3.91 -9.34 16.21
C ASN A 279 -4.39 -7.89 16.04
N TYR A 280 -4.66 -7.46 14.80
CA TYR A 280 -5.08 -6.09 14.46
C TYR A 280 -6.58 -5.86 14.58
N GLY A 281 -7.32 -6.88 14.97
CA GLY A 281 -8.69 -6.73 15.50
C GLY A 281 -9.82 -6.95 14.53
N TRP A 282 -9.62 -6.93 13.23
CA TRP A 282 -10.66 -7.26 12.27
C TRP A 282 -11.13 -8.72 12.45
N ASN A 283 -12.40 -9.06 12.57
CA ASN A 283 -13.63 -8.28 12.39
C ASN A 283 -14.30 -7.89 13.74
N ILE A 284 -13.59 -7.99 14.84
CA ILE A 284 -14.06 -7.51 16.15
C ILE A 284 -14.06 -5.99 16.16
N MET A 285 -13.04 -5.40 15.57
CA MET A 285 -12.82 -3.96 15.43
C MET A 285 -12.68 -3.55 13.97
N GLU A 286 -12.96 -2.29 13.68
CA GLU A 286 -12.59 -1.55 12.49
C GLU A 286 -11.93 -0.26 12.98
N GLY A 287 -10.62 -0.10 12.75
CA GLY A 287 -9.82 0.91 13.41
C GLY A 287 -9.86 0.78 14.94
N SER A 288 -10.01 1.89 15.62
CA SER A 288 -10.18 1.92 17.09
C SER A 288 -11.61 1.64 17.56
N SER A 289 -12.57 1.42 16.66
CA SER A 289 -14.00 1.25 16.94
C SER A 289 -14.43 -0.22 16.94
N CYS A 290 -15.41 -0.56 17.78
CA CYS A 290 -16.03 -1.87 17.75
C CYS A 290 -16.82 -2.07 16.44
N PHE A 291 -16.62 -3.21 15.77
CA PHE A 291 -17.38 -3.58 14.57
C PHE A 291 -18.37 -4.71 14.86
N LYS A 292 -17.90 -5.85 15.38
CA LYS A 292 -18.72 -7.04 15.64
C LYS A 292 -18.40 -7.64 17.02
N PRO A 293 -19.19 -7.32 18.06
CA PRO A 293 -20.41 -6.50 18.08
C PRO A 293 -20.13 -4.99 17.93
N PRO A 294 -21.12 -4.18 17.48
CA PRO A 294 -20.90 -2.75 17.21
C PRO A 294 -20.68 -1.90 18.47
N LEU A 295 -20.93 -2.45 19.65
CA LEU A 295 -20.69 -1.82 20.95
C LEU A 295 -20.20 -2.86 21.95
N GLY A 296 -19.27 -2.45 22.84
CA GLY A 296 -18.81 -3.28 23.96
C GLY A 296 -17.98 -4.50 23.54
N CYS A 297 -17.30 -4.46 22.38
CA CYS A 297 -16.43 -5.53 21.94
C CYS A 297 -15.26 -5.76 22.91
N ASN A 298 -14.76 -7.00 22.94
CA ASN A 298 -13.59 -7.33 23.73
C ASN A 298 -12.31 -6.93 23.01
N LYS A 299 -11.65 -5.90 23.48
CA LYS A 299 -10.38 -5.36 22.91
C LYS A 299 -9.12 -5.97 23.52
N LYS A 300 -9.27 -6.94 24.43
CA LYS A 300 -8.11 -7.53 25.10
C LYS A 300 -7.24 -8.32 24.11
N GLY A 301 -5.97 -7.98 24.03
CA GLY A 301 -5.01 -8.64 23.14
C GLY A 301 -5.05 -8.15 21.69
N LEU A 302 -5.90 -7.18 21.37
CA LEU A 302 -5.92 -6.53 20.07
C LEU A 302 -4.94 -5.36 20.03
N THR A 303 -4.31 -5.18 18.88
CA THR A 303 -3.41 -4.06 18.57
C THR A 303 -4.20 -3.00 17.83
N LEU A 304 -4.10 -1.75 18.28
CA LEU A 304 -4.79 -0.63 17.64
C LEU A 304 -3.88 -0.02 16.56
N PRO A 305 -4.48 0.56 15.50
CA PRO A 305 -3.73 1.29 14.50
C PRO A 305 -2.99 2.48 15.10
N ILE A 306 -1.87 2.84 14.49
CA ILE A 306 -1.13 4.06 14.85
C ILE A 306 -1.77 5.32 14.30
N TRP A 307 -2.57 5.18 13.23
CA TRP A 307 -3.33 6.24 12.58
C TRP A 307 -4.59 5.69 11.92
N GLU A 308 -5.66 6.48 11.97
CA GLU A 308 -6.90 6.18 11.29
C GLU A 308 -7.56 7.45 10.75
N TYR A 309 -8.37 7.32 9.70
CA TYR A 309 -9.19 8.42 9.20
C TYR A 309 -10.54 7.93 8.69
N THR A 310 -11.51 8.86 8.67
CA THR A 310 -12.90 8.59 8.30
C THR A 310 -13.24 9.12 6.91
N ARG A 311 -14.43 8.79 6.39
CA ARG A 311 -14.88 9.06 5.00
C ARG A 311 -14.90 10.51 4.58
N ASP A 312 -14.88 11.45 5.48
CA ASP A 312 -14.70 12.88 5.18
C ASP A 312 -13.29 13.19 4.65
N LYS A 313 -12.35 12.32 4.92
CA LYS A 313 -10.94 12.41 4.47
C LYS A 313 -10.65 11.56 3.24
N GLY A 314 -11.12 10.30 3.24
CA GLY A 314 -10.88 9.35 2.17
C GLY A 314 -11.77 8.11 2.32
N ARG A 315 -11.65 7.14 1.40
CA ARG A 315 -12.55 5.98 1.34
C ARG A 315 -11.88 4.66 0.97
N CYS A 316 -10.61 4.70 0.61
CA CYS A 316 -9.86 3.52 0.20
C CYS A 316 -8.38 3.84 0.30
N ILE A 317 -7.81 3.54 1.45
CA ILE A 317 -6.39 3.74 1.68
C ILE A 317 -5.56 2.84 0.75
N THR A 318 -4.59 3.43 0.10
CA THR A 318 -3.66 2.66 -0.75
C THR A 318 -2.48 2.10 0.04
N GLY A 319 -1.98 2.86 0.99
CA GLY A 319 -0.70 2.61 1.64
C GLY A 319 0.42 3.47 1.05
N GLY A 320 1.67 3.11 1.31
CA GLY A 320 2.80 3.91 0.89
C GLY A 320 4.16 3.43 1.41
N PHE A 321 5.12 4.36 1.51
CA PHE A 321 6.49 4.09 1.95
C PHE A 321 7.00 5.17 2.90
N VAL A 322 7.89 4.80 3.82
CA VAL A 322 8.70 5.77 4.54
C VAL A 322 9.70 6.38 3.57
N TYR A 323 9.61 7.69 3.35
CA TYR A 323 10.48 8.38 2.42
C TYR A 323 11.93 8.39 2.93
N ARG A 324 12.85 7.92 2.09
CA ARG A 324 14.28 7.84 2.37
C ARG A 324 15.14 8.42 1.23
N GLY A 325 14.49 8.99 0.22
CA GLY A 325 15.14 9.69 -0.87
C GLY A 325 15.81 10.99 -0.43
N SER A 326 16.52 11.60 -1.36
CA SER A 326 17.30 12.83 -1.14
C SER A 326 16.70 14.09 -1.76
N ARG A 327 15.74 13.92 -2.68
CA ARG A 327 15.15 15.04 -3.44
C ARG A 327 14.24 15.95 -2.59
N LEU A 328 13.58 15.39 -1.58
CA LEU A 328 12.65 16.08 -0.68
C LEU A 328 13.06 15.82 0.78
N PRO A 329 14.17 16.41 1.24
CA PRO A 329 14.77 16.08 2.55
C PRO A 329 13.84 16.36 3.73
N GLU A 330 12.88 17.27 3.60
CA GLU A 330 11.87 17.59 4.62
C GLU A 330 10.81 16.48 4.79
N LEU A 331 10.71 15.53 3.85
CA LEU A 331 9.88 14.34 3.96
C LEU A 331 10.62 13.15 4.57
N ALA A 332 11.94 13.25 4.73
CA ALA A 332 12.76 12.14 5.19
C ALA A 332 12.29 11.58 6.53
N GLY A 333 12.04 10.27 6.60
CA GLY A 333 11.54 9.60 7.78
C GLY A 333 10.03 9.63 7.98
N SER A 334 9.28 10.31 7.11
CA SER A 334 7.82 10.30 7.13
C SER A 334 7.27 9.20 6.20
N TYR A 335 6.21 8.53 6.63
CA TYR A 335 5.45 7.61 5.80
C TYR A 335 4.55 8.40 4.86
N ILE A 336 4.80 8.30 3.56
CA ILE A 336 4.02 8.97 2.51
C ILE A 336 3.03 7.97 1.96
N TYR A 337 1.74 8.31 2.02
CA TYR A 337 0.65 7.42 1.63
C TYR A 337 -0.48 8.16 0.94
N GLY A 338 -1.39 7.41 0.32
CA GLY A 338 -2.50 7.97 -0.43
C GLY A 338 -3.82 7.26 -0.20
N ASP A 339 -4.89 7.90 -0.69
CA ASP A 339 -6.23 7.34 -0.78
C ASP A 339 -6.70 7.33 -2.24
N PHE A 340 -7.05 6.15 -2.72
CA PHE A 340 -7.39 5.88 -4.12
C PHE A 340 -8.61 6.67 -4.60
N ILE A 341 -9.62 6.86 -3.74
CA ILE A 341 -10.88 7.50 -4.13
C ILE A 341 -10.81 9.02 -4.01
N SER A 342 -10.15 9.54 -2.99
CA SER A 342 -10.10 10.99 -2.77
C SER A 342 -8.95 11.68 -3.49
N GLY A 343 -7.95 10.94 -3.95
CA GLY A 343 -6.74 11.51 -4.56
C GLY A 343 -5.91 12.36 -3.59
N ARG A 344 -6.06 12.14 -2.29
CA ARG A 344 -5.26 12.80 -1.26
C ARG A 344 -3.99 12.02 -1.01
N LEU A 345 -2.91 12.77 -0.79
CA LEU A 345 -1.62 12.27 -0.33
C LEU A 345 -1.27 12.94 0.99
N TRP A 346 -0.76 12.15 1.93
CA TRP A 346 -0.36 12.62 3.25
C TRP A 346 1.05 12.19 3.59
N LYS A 347 1.65 12.89 4.54
CA LYS A 347 2.77 12.39 5.32
C LYS A 347 2.33 12.07 6.75
N LEU A 348 2.75 10.93 7.25
CA LEU A 348 2.55 10.49 8.62
C LEU A 348 3.90 10.36 9.31
N THR A 349 4.11 11.13 10.37
CA THR A 349 5.31 11.05 11.18
C THR A 349 5.02 10.25 12.45
N TYR A 350 5.82 9.20 12.69
CA TYR A 350 5.67 8.35 13.86
C TYR A 350 7.03 7.84 14.35
N ASP A 351 7.38 8.15 15.59
CA ASP A 351 8.66 7.77 16.21
C ASP A 351 8.59 6.49 17.06
N GLY A 352 7.38 5.91 17.21
CA GLY A 352 7.15 4.72 18.03
C GLY A 352 6.90 5.01 19.52
N ARG A 353 6.84 6.28 19.92
CA ARG A 353 6.65 6.69 21.32
C ARG A 353 5.53 7.69 21.50
N HIS A 354 5.42 8.65 20.61
CA HIS A 354 4.39 9.70 20.63
C HIS A 354 3.27 9.38 19.64
N PRO A 355 2.07 9.95 19.82
CA PRO A 355 1.01 9.84 18.82
C PRO A 355 1.50 10.27 17.45
N ALA A 356 1.06 9.55 16.42
CA ALA A 356 1.39 9.88 15.05
C ALA A 356 0.84 11.25 14.66
N VAL A 357 1.58 12.00 13.83
CA VAL A 357 1.19 13.32 13.32
C VAL A 357 1.00 13.19 11.81
N ASN A 358 -0.21 13.52 11.34
CA ASN A 358 -0.59 13.42 9.94
C ASN A 358 -0.81 14.81 9.32
N GLU A 359 -0.20 15.05 8.18
CA GLU A 359 -0.30 16.30 7.43
C GLU A 359 -0.68 16.00 5.97
N LEU A 360 -1.62 16.78 5.43
CA LEU A 360 -1.98 16.70 4.02
C LEU A 360 -0.84 17.32 3.17
N LEU A 361 -0.30 16.53 2.26
CA LEU A 361 0.71 17.01 1.29
C LEU A 361 0.06 17.56 0.04
N LEU A 362 -0.96 16.87 -0.48
CA LEU A 362 -1.61 17.20 -1.74
C LEU A 362 -3.04 16.66 -1.78
N HIS A 363 -3.92 17.39 -2.45
CA HIS A 363 -5.24 16.90 -2.85
C HIS A 363 -5.44 17.15 -4.33
N ASN A 364 -5.49 16.09 -5.10
CA ASN A 364 -5.81 16.12 -6.53
C ASN A 364 -6.93 15.11 -6.82
N PRO A 365 -8.17 15.54 -7.04
CA PRO A 365 -9.32 14.64 -7.24
C PRO A 365 -9.24 13.81 -8.54
N ASP A 366 -8.33 14.15 -9.45
CA ASP A 366 -8.08 13.40 -10.68
C ASP A 366 -6.95 12.37 -10.54
N LEU A 367 -6.32 12.28 -9.37
CA LEU A 367 -5.33 11.27 -9.04
C LEU A 367 -6.03 10.04 -8.45
N TYR A 368 -5.71 8.87 -8.97
CA TYR A 368 -6.17 7.57 -8.48
C TYR A 368 -4.95 6.73 -8.05
N PRO A 369 -4.34 7.03 -6.89
CA PRO A 369 -3.10 6.38 -6.48
C PRO A 369 -3.35 4.90 -6.16
N SER A 370 -3.04 4.02 -7.09
CA SER A 370 -3.24 2.57 -6.97
C SER A 370 -2.15 1.90 -6.15
N SER A 371 -0.94 2.46 -6.17
CA SER A 371 0.21 1.94 -5.46
C SER A 371 1.31 2.99 -5.36
N PHE A 372 2.32 2.66 -4.57
CA PHE A 372 3.57 3.40 -4.45
C PHE A 372 4.73 2.44 -4.69
N GLY A 373 5.88 2.99 -5.07
CA GLY A 373 7.12 2.25 -5.17
C GLY A 373 8.31 3.17 -4.95
N VAL A 374 9.47 2.58 -4.76
CA VAL A 374 10.74 3.33 -4.61
C VAL A 374 11.77 2.80 -5.59
N ASP A 375 12.68 3.67 -6.02
CA ASP A 375 13.84 3.25 -6.79
C ASP A 375 15.02 2.82 -5.89
N GLU A 376 16.14 2.47 -6.51
CA GLU A 376 17.37 2.06 -5.81
C GLU A 376 17.91 3.18 -4.89
N ASN A 377 17.59 4.45 -5.17
CA ASN A 377 17.96 5.61 -4.35
C ASN A 377 16.89 5.97 -3.31
N GLN A 378 15.86 5.14 -3.16
CA GLN A 378 14.72 5.37 -2.25
C GLN A 378 13.89 6.61 -2.60
N GLU A 379 13.93 7.07 -3.85
CA GLU A 379 13.02 8.10 -4.34
C GLU A 379 11.64 7.50 -4.60
N LEU A 380 10.59 8.22 -4.20
CA LEU A 380 9.22 7.74 -4.18
C LEU A 380 8.50 8.01 -5.51
N TYR A 381 7.82 6.99 -6.00
CA TYR A 381 6.93 7.04 -7.16
C TYR A 381 5.51 6.65 -6.78
N ILE A 382 4.54 7.16 -7.52
CA ILE A 382 3.11 6.94 -7.32
C ILE A 382 2.55 6.38 -8.62
N CYS A 383 2.04 5.15 -8.58
CA CYS A 383 1.26 4.57 -9.66
C CYS A 383 -0.16 5.14 -9.64
N SER A 384 -0.70 5.52 -10.80
CA SER A 384 -2.06 6.03 -10.90
C SER A 384 -2.85 5.35 -12.02
N PHE A 385 -4.12 5.08 -11.78
CA PHE A 385 -5.00 4.41 -12.75
C PHE A 385 -5.32 5.25 -14.00
N ASP A 386 -4.85 6.50 -14.06
CA ASP A 386 -4.82 7.26 -15.33
C ASP A 386 -3.71 6.78 -16.29
N GLY A 387 -2.94 5.77 -15.88
CA GLY A 387 -1.88 5.14 -16.67
C GLY A 387 -0.52 5.82 -16.55
N ARG A 388 -0.33 6.68 -15.57
CA ARG A 388 0.92 7.43 -15.36
C ARG A 388 1.60 7.04 -14.05
N ILE A 389 2.90 7.27 -14.03
CA ILE A 389 3.72 7.23 -12.83
C ILE A 389 4.09 8.67 -12.47
N TYR A 390 3.78 9.06 -11.24
CA TYR A 390 4.04 10.38 -10.71
C TYR A 390 5.12 10.35 -9.64
N ARG A 391 5.68 11.53 -9.36
CA ARG A 391 6.49 11.81 -8.18
C ARG A 391 6.12 13.17 -7.61
N LEU A 392 6.41 13.35 -6.33
CA LEU A 392 6.25 14.65 -5.68
C LEU A 392 7.41 15.58 -6.06
N LYS A 393 7.12 16.85 -6.16
CA LYS A 393 8.09 17.96 -6.19
C LYS A 393 7.56 19.12 -5.35
N GLU A 394 8.44 19.99 -4.89
CA GLU A 394 8.03 21.24 -4.23
C GLU A 394 7.24 22.11 -5.20
N ALA A 395 6.14 22.69 -4.71
CA ALA A 395 5.41 23.69 -5.45
C ALA A 395 6.29 24.95 -5.60
N LYS A 396 6.32 25.52 -6.80
CA LYS A 396 7.01 26.80 -7.02
C LYS A 396 6.15 27.92 -6.49
N ASP A 397 6.75 28.83 -5.69
CA ASP A 397 6.13 30.08 -5.25
C ASP A 397 5.66 30.95 -6.42
#